data_143b9f1c3307c7c3533467503f34a49e
#
_entry.id   143b9f1c3307c7c3533467503f34a49e
#
_cell.length_a   1.000
_cell.length_b   1.000
_cell.length_c   1.000
_cell.angle_alpha   90.00
_cell.angle_beta   90.00
_cell.angle_gamma   90.00
#
_symmetry.space_group_name_H-M   'P 1'
#
loop_
_entity.id
_entity.type
_entity.pdbx_description
1 polymer ?
#
loop_
_entity_poly.entity_id
_entity_poly.type
_entity_poly.pdbx_seq_one_letter_code
_entity_poly.pdbx_strand_id
1 'polypeptide(L)'
;MKMAEFDYQWKYTLEKGDLENEEDKFECNEKRINEFLGQFKSKKWFSKKPSFKGKICLDAGCGPGRWTCALQKLNASKVDSFDLSEEAIARCKKINPDAHVFNIMKLKENKIYDFVLSWGVIHHTDDPRKAFSKLVSQLKKGGMLHVMVYEKKNDWFYEGYRGEPTEKRKQWETFTMEKKLELCKKFADEKGGNIHGWFDALNPEFNWSYTKEEIKEWFVEEGFSNIKEGDMKFNINMNGILE
;
A
#
# COMPACT_ATOMS: atom_id res chain seq x y z
N MET A 1 -13.73 -4.13 6.99
CA MET A 1 -13.18 -2.87 6.41
C MET A 1 -14.34 -2.11 5.80
N LYS A 2 -14.58 -0.88 6.26
CA LYS A 2 -15.69 -0.04 5.79
C LYS A 2 -15.24 0.72 4.55
N MET A 3 -15.78 0.41 3.39
CA MET A 3 -15.50 1.04 2.10
C MET A 3 -15.62 2.58 2.15
N ALA A 4 -16.64 3.08 2.84
CA ALA A 4 -16.91 4.51 2.98
C ALA A 4 -15.77 5.35 3.58
N GLU A 5 -14.87 4.77 4.37
CA GLU A 5 -13.76 5.49 5.00
C GLU A 5 -12.66 5.81 3.98
N PHE A 6 -12.34 4.85 3.11
CA PHE A 6 -11.35 5.06 2.04
C PHE A 6 -11.91 5.93 0.92
N ASP A 7 -13.19 5.79 0.57
CA ASP A 7 -13.85 6.66 -0.41
C ASP A 7 -13.81 8.11 0.04
N TYR A 8 -14.10 8.39 1.32
CA TYR A 8 -14.02 9.74 1.86
C TYR A 8 -12.59 10.31 1.79
N GLN A 9 -11.60 9.51 2.16
CA GLN A 9 -10.19 9.88 2.10
C GLN A 9 -9.77 10.26 0.68
N TRP A 10 -10.07 9.42 -0.30
CA TRP A 10 -9.71 9.67 -1.69
C TRP A 10 -10.48 10.84 -2.29
N LYS A 11 -11.77 10.95 -2.02
CA LYS A 11 -12.59 12.08 -2.46
C LYS A 11 -12.05 13.40 -1.93
N TYR A 12 -11.78 13.48 -0.62
CA TYR A 12 -11.22 14.68 -0.01
C TYR A 12 -9.87 15.05 -0.60
N THR A 13 -8.98 14.06 -0.72
CA THR A 13 -7.65 14.22 -1.30
C THR A 13 -7.71 14.73 -2.74
N LEU A 14 -8.70 14.30 -3.51
CA LEU A 14 -8.84 14.63 -4.92
C LEU A 14 -9.58 15.96 -5.17
N GLU A 15 -10.49 16.39 -4.29
CA GLU A 15 -11.32 17.58 -4.48
C GLU A 15 -10.72 18.87 -3.88
N LYS A 16 -10.00 18.76 -2.78
CA LYS A 16 -9.63 19.97 -2.00
C LYS A 16 -8.20 20.46 -2.20
N GLY A 17 -7.44 19.85 -3.12
CA GLY A 17 -6.17 20.45 -3.53
C GLY A 17 -5.17 20.75 -2.41
N ASP A 18 -5.27 20.09 -1.24
CA ASP A 18 -4.14 19.98 -0.30
C ASP A 18 -2.96 19.29 -0.97
N LEU A 19 -3.16 19.09 -2.24
CA LEU A 19 -2.34 18.50 -3.26
C LEU A 19 -1.74 19.51 -4.23
N GLU A 20 -1.62 20.78 -3.89
CA GLU A 20 -0.85 21.70 -4.74
C GLU A 20 0.55 21.17 -5.04
N ASN A 21 1.00 20.16 -4.24
CA ASN A 21 2.18 19.36 -4.52
C ASN A 21 1.88 17.87 -4.79
N GLU A 22 0.63 17.43 -4.84
CA GLU A 22 0.26 16.02 -4.98
C GLU A 22 -0.41 15.67 -6.31
N GLU A 23 -0.89 16.63 -7.11
CA GLU A 23 -1.23 16.34 -8.52
C GLU A 23 -0.05 15.65 -9.21
N ASP A 24 1.18 16.14 -8.97
CA ASP A 24 2.42 15.49 -9.38
C ASP A 24 2.59 14.06 -8.85
N LYS A 25 2.02 13.70 -7.69
CA LYS A 25 2.18 12.35 -7.13
C LYS A 25 1.36 11.30 -7.86
N PHE A 26 0.32 11.70 -8.55
CA PHE A 26 -0.53 10.80 -9.34
C PHE A 26 -0.27 10.90 -10.84
N GLU A 27 0.62 11.81 -11.26
CA GLU A 27 1.08 11.85 -12.63
C GLU A 27 2.06 10.72 -12.95
N CYS A 28 1.91 10.17 -14.14
CA CYS A 28 2.75 9.11 -14.68
C CYS A 28 4.02 9.65 -15.31
N ASN A 29 4.91 10.22 -14.51
CA ASN A 29 6.14 10.87 -14.95
C ASN A 29 7.42 10.11 -14.53
N GLU A 30 8.58 10.55 -14.98
CA GLU A 30 9.88 9.92 -14.67
C GLU A 30 10.18 9.92 -13.16
N LYS A 31 9.79 10.97 -12.43
CA LYS A 31 9.95 11.03 -10.98
C LYS A 31 9.23 9.87 -10.31
N ARG A 32 8.01 9.57 -10.74
CA ARG A 32 7.20 8.47 -10.24
C ARG A 32 7.83 7.10 -10.50
N ILE A 33 8.35 6.92 -11.72
CA ILE A 33 9.07 5.69 -12.10
C ILE A 33 10.33 5.52 -11.24
N ASN A 34 11.07 6.60 -11.01
CA ASN A 34 12.28 6.56 -10.18
C ASN A 34 11.96 6.31 -8.71
N GLU A 35 10.88 6.85 -8.17
CA GLU A 35 10.40 6.54 -6.83
C GLU A 35 10.02 5.06 -6.70
N PHE A 36 9.28 4.52 -7.66
CA PHE A 36 8.93 3.09 -7.69
C PHE A 36 10.18 2.20 -7.70
N LEU A 37 11.10 2.46 -8.62
CA LEU A 37 12.35 1.70 -8.69
C LEU A 37 13.25 1.93 -7.47
N GLY A 38 13.11 3.06 -6.81
CA GLY A 38 13.80 3.37 -5.55
C GLY A 38 13.43 2.43 -4.40
N GLN A 39 12.21 1.90 -4.41
CA GLN A 39 11.72 0.98 -3.38
C GLN A 39 12.47 -0.36 -3.35
N PHE A 40 13.13 -0.73 -4.45
CA PHE A 40 13.94 -1.95 -4.57
C PHE A 40 15.41 -1.72 -4.22
N LYS A 41 15.81 -0.49 -3.88
CA LYS A 41 17.17 -0.20 -3.43
C LYS A 41 17.32 -0.63 -1.97
N SER A 42 18.45 -1.27 -1.67
CA SER A 42 18.86 -1.58 -0.30
C SER A 42 20.27 -1.05 -0.08
N LYS A 43 20.54 -0.53 1.12
CA LYS A 43 21.91 -0.07 1.51
C LYS A 43 22.98 -1.14 1.37
N LYS A 44 22.58 -2.41 1.46
CA LYS A 44 23.49 -3.57 1.44
C LYS A 44 23.70 -4.18 0.06
N TRP A 45 22.91 -3.81 -0.94
CA TRP A 45 22.93 -4.47 -2.24
C TRP A 45 22.78 -3.47 -3.37
N PHE A 46 23.84 -3.25 -4.13
CA PHE A 46 23.76 -2.70 -5.50
C PHE A 46 23.14 -3.76 -6.41
N SER A 47 21.89 -4.13 -6.14
CA SER A 47 21.22 -5.10 -6.98
C SER A 47 20.70 -4.41 -8.24
N LYS A 48 20.83 -5.12 -9.35
CA LYS A 48 20.23 -4.76 -10.63
C LYS A 48 18.75 -4.40 -10.39
N LYS A 49 18.30 -3.24 -10.86
CA LYS A 49 16.90 -2.85 -10.78
C LYS A 49 16.01 -3.94 -11.39
N PRO A 50 14.87 -4.28 -10.79
CA PRO A 50 13.98 -5.29 -11.38
C PRO A 50 13.52 -4.83 -12.76
N SER A 51 13.38 -5.77 -13.67
CA SER A 51 12.79 -5.53 -14.99
C SER A 51 11.36 -6.00 -14.99
N PHE A 52 10.45 -5.13 -15.45
CA PHE A 52 9.03 -5.44 -15.59
C PHE A 52 8.63 -5.69 -17.05
N LYS A 53 9.57 -5.50 -17.99
CA LYS A 53 9.33 -5.69 -19.43
C LYS A 53 8.77 -7.09 -19.73
N GLY A 54 7.59 -7.12 -20.34
CA GLY A 54 6.89 -8.34 -20.73
C GLY A 54 6.24 -9.10 -19.57
N LYS A 55 6.27 -8.60 -18.34
CA LYS A 55 5.69 -9.27 -17.16
C LYS A 55 4.20 -8.98 -17.03
N ILE A 56 3.47 -9.96 -16.50
CA ILE A 56 2.09 -9.80 -16.04
C ILE A 56 2.15 -9.41 -14.56
N CYS A 57 1.61 -8.25 -14.23
CA CYS A 57 1.70 -7.65 -12.90
C CYS A 57 0.31 -7.47 -12.27
N LEU A 58 0.25 -7.56 -10.95
CA LEU A 58 -0.93 -7.22 -10.15
C LEU A 58 -0.55 -6.06 -9.20
N ASP A 59 -1.35 -5.00 -9.21
CA ASP A 59 -1.31 -3.90 -8.25
C ASP A 59 -2.54 -4.03 -7.34
N ALA A 60 -2.34 -4.66 -6.18
CA ALA A 60 -3.40 -5.02 -5.24
C ALA A 60 -3.56 -3.94 -4.17
N GLY A 61 -4.64 -3.16 -4.25
CA GLY A 61 -4.85 -1.92 -3.51
C GLY A 61 -4.16 -0.76 -4.23
N CYS A 62 -4.50 -0.60 -5.52
CA CYS A 62 -3.80 0.32 -6.41
C CYS A 62 -4.05 1.80 -6.10
N GLY A 63 -5.03 2.12 -5.24
CA GLY A 63 -5.46 3.49 -5.04
C GLY A 63 -5.82 4.16 -6.37
N PRO A 64 -5.47 5.43 -6.58
CA PRO A 64 -5.72 6.14 -7.84
C PRO A 64 -4.76 5.76 -8.98
N GLY A 65 -3.99 4.67 -8.86
CA GLY A 65 -3.18 4.11 -9.94
C GLY A 65 -1.71 4.54 -9.96
N ARG A 66 -1.20 5.04 -8.85
CA ARG A 66 0.18 5.53 -8.73
C ARG A 66 1.23 4.50 -9.23
N TRP A 67 1.15 3.28 -8.76
CA TRP A 67 2.12 2.24 -9.10
C TRP A 67 1.72 1.46 -10.34
N THR A 68 0.42 1.33 -10.60
CA THR A 68 -0.11 0.83 -11.89
C THR A 68 0.54 1.55 -13.05
N CYS A 69 0.56 2.88 -13.03
CA CYS A 69 1.21 3.72 -14.02
C CYS A 69 2.70 3.41 -14.16
N ALA A 70 3.43 3.31 -13.05
CA ALA A 70 4.86 3.02 -13.10
C ALA A 70 5.15 1.66 -13.74
N LEU A 71 4.37 0.62 -13.43
CA LEU A 71 4.49 -0.70 -14.03
C LEU A 71 4.23 -0.69 -15.53
N GLN A 72 3.21 0.05 -15.99
CA GLN A 72 2.91 0.22 -17.43
C GLN A 72 4.07 0.92 -18.15
N LYS A 73 4.62 2.00 -17.59
CA LYS A 73 5.77 2.73 -18.16
C LYS A 73 7.07 1.93 -18.14
N LEU A 74 7.16 0.95 -17.24
CA LEU A 74 8.27 -0.01 -17.19
C LEU A 74 8.05 -1.21 -18.14
N ASN A 75 7.10 -1.08 -19.07
CA ASN A 75 6.77 -2.05 -20.13
C ASN A 75 6.29 -3.41 -19.62
N ALA A 76 5.56 -3.45 -18.50
CA ALA A 76 4.77 -4.62 -18.17
C ALA A 76 3.83 -4.97 -19.34
N SER A 77 3.66 -6.24 -19.66
CA SER A 77 2.78 -6.68 -20.75
C SER A 77 1.31 -6.51 -20.36
N LYS A 78 1.02 -6.63 -19.06
CA LYS A 78 -0.30 -6.42 -18.49
C LYS A 78 -0.15 -5.96 -17.04
N VAL A 79 -1.03 -5.05 -16.60
CA VAL A 79 -1.17 -4.66 -15.19
C VAL A 79 -2.64 -4.78 -14.82
N ASP A 80 -2.97 -5.79 -14.03
CA ASP A 80 -4.27 -5.87 -13.37
C ASP A 80 -4.22 -5.01 -12.10
N SER A 81 -5.29 -4.24 -11.84
CA SER A 81 -5.32 -3.30 -10.73
C SER A 81 -6.69 -3.32 -10.06
N PHE A 82 -6.69 -3.40 -8.75
CA PHE A 82 -7.92 -3.27 -7.98
C PHE A 82 -7.71 -2.50 -6.68
N ASP A 83 -8.77 -1.90 -6.20
CA ASP A 83 -8.84 -1.26 -4.89
C ASP A 83 -10.23 -1.48 -4.29
N LEU A 84 -10.39 -1.26 -3.00
CA LEU A 84 -11.70 -1.32 -2.36
C LEU A 84 -12.52 -0.04 -2.58
N SER A 85 -11.84 1.10 -2.80
CA SER A 85 -12.45 2.41 -2.97
C SER A 85 -12.93 2.63 -4.41
N GLU A 86 -14.21 2.98 -4.55
CA GLU A 86 -14.80 3.37 -5.83
C GLU A 86 -14.19 4.68 -6.36
N GLU A 87 -13.92 5.65 -5.48
CA GLU A 87 -13.32 6.93 -5.82
C GLU A 87 -11.89 6.76 -6.36
N ALA A 88 -11.09 5.91 -5.69
CA ALA A 88 -9.75 5.59 -6.17
C ALA A 88 -9.78 4.92 -7.53
N ILE A 89 -10.67 3.94 -7.73
CA ILE A 89 -10.83 3.22 -8.99
C ILE A 89 -11.33 4.13 -10.11
N ALA A 90 -12.26 5.04 -9.83
CA ALA A 90 -12.72 6.01 -10.84
C ALA A 90 -11.55 6.83 -11.42
N ARG A 91 -10.55 7.15 -10.59
CA ARG A 91 -9.32 7.81 -11.04
C ARG A 91 -8.35 6.85 -11.71
N CYS A 92 -8.12 5.67 -11.14
CA CYS A 92 -7.21 4.68 -11.71
C CYS A 92 -7.62 4.27 -13.13
N LYS A 93 -8.92 4.23 -13.44
CA LYS A 93 -9.45 3.94 -14.78
C LYS A 93 -9.01 4.91 -15.87
N LYS A 94 -8.58 6.11 -15.53
CA LYS A 94 -7.99 7.05 -16.50
C LYS A 94 -6.61 6.58 -16.99
N ILE A 95 -5.95 5.71 -16.23
CA ILE A 95 -4.63 5.15 -16.51
C ILE A 95 -4.76 3.69 -16.97
N ASN A 96 -5.58 2.93 -16.27
CA ASN A 96 -5.87 1.52 -16.53
C ASN A 96 -7.39 1.30 -16.59
N PRO A 97 -8.01 1.30 -17.78
CA PRO A 97 -9.46 1.15 -17.93
C PRO A 97 -10.04 -0.13 -17.30
N ASP A 98 -9.23 -1.19 -17.19
CA ASP A 98 -9.63 -2.48 -16.62
C ASP A 98 -9.56 -2.52 -15.09
N ALA A 99 -9.10 -1.44 -14.44
CA ALA A 99 -9.10 -1.34 -12.99
C ALA A 99 -10.51 -1.47 -12.42
N HIS A 100 -10.67 -2.19 -11.32
CA HIS A 100 -11.99 -2.50 -10.78
C HIS A 100 -12.02 -2.51 -9.25
N VAL A 101 -13.21 -2.28 -8.70
CA VAL A 101 -13.43 -2.37 -7.26
C VAL A 101 -13.40 -3.83 -6.83
N PHE A 102 -12.51 -4.18 -5.91
CA PHE A 102 -12.38 -5.53 -5.42
C PHE A 102 -11.75 -5.60 -4.02
N ASN A 103 -12.20 -6.57 -3.22
CA ASN A 103 -11.67 -6.81 -1.89
C ASN A 103 -10.57 -7.89 -1.95
N ILE A 104 -9.37 -7.55 -1.52
CA ILE A 104 -8.20 -8.45 -1.45
C ILE A 104 -8.51 -9.76 -0.71
N MET A 105 -9.36 -9.71 0.34
CA MET A 105 -9.74 -10.89 1.11
C MET A 105 -10.58 -11.91 0.31
N LYS A 106 -11.14 -11.50 -0.84
CA LYS A 106 -11.92 -12.35 -1.76
C LYS A 106 -11.09 -12.94 -2.90
N LEU A 107 -9.79 -12.67 -2.97
CA LEU A 107 -8.91 -13.26 -3.99
C LEU A 107 -8.98 -14.79 -3.91
N LYS A 108 -9.14 -15.41 -5.09
CA LYS A 108 -9.02 -16.85 -5.31
C LYS A 108 -7.66 -17.14 -5.94
N GLU A 109 -7.12 -18.32 -5.70
CA GLU A 109 -5.86 -18.74 -6.32
C GLU A 109 -5.92 -18.61 -7.85
N ASN A 110 -4.89 -18.01 -8.45
CA ASN A 110 -4.82 -17.80 -9.89
C ASN A 110 -3.44 -18.15 -10.48
N LYS A 111 -2.35 -17.91 -9.78
CA LYS A 111 -0.95 -18.24 -10.15
C LYS A 111 -0.51 -17.78 -11.55
N ILE A 112 -0.94 -16.58 -11.97
CA ILE A 112 -0.62 -16.05 -13.30
C ILE A 112 0.37 -14.89 -13.29
N TYR A 113 0.60 -14.24 -12.14
CA TYR A 113 1.40 -13.03 -12.08
C TYR A 113 2.89 -13.32 -11.89
N ASP A 114 3.70 -12.59 -12.65
CA ASP A 114 5.15 -12.53 -12.48
C ASP A 114 5.56 -11.61 -11.34
N PHE A 115 4.69 -10.63 -11.06
CA PHE A 115 4.90 -9.63 -10.00
C PHE A 115 3.58 -9.25 -9.35
N VAL A 116 3.56 -9.25 -8.03
CA VAL A 116 2.44 -8.78 -7.22
C VAL A 116 2.94 -7.68 -6.29
N LEU A 117 2.26 -6.55 -6.33
CA LEU A 117 2.48 -5.40 -5.47
C LEU A 117 1.30 -5.23 -4.52
N SER A 118 1.59 -4.95 -3.25
CA SER A 118 0.60 -4.45 -2.29
C SER A 118 1.26 -3.39 -1.40
N TRP A 119 0.96 -2.13 -1.68
CA TRP A 119 1.63 -0.99 -1.08
C TRP A 119 0.71 -0.20 -0.17
N GLY A 120 0.88 -0.33 1.15
CA GLY A 120 0.06 0.40 2.10
C GLY A 120 -1.35 -0.15 2.27
N VAL A 121 -1.56 -1.48 2.13
CA VAL A 121 -2.90 -2.07 2.02
C VAL A 121 -3.19 -3.13 3.08
N ILE A 122 -2.39 -4.18 3.13
CA ILE A 122 -2.75 -5.38 3.91
C ILE A 122 -2.87 -5.11 5.41
N HIS A 123 -2.14 -4.15 5.93
CA HIS A 123 -2.22 -3.75 7.34
C HIS A 123 -3.53 -2.99 7.69
N HIS A 124 -4.36 -2.71 6.69
CA HIS A 124 -5.73 -2.19 6.88
C HIS A 124 -6.81 -3.26 6.69
N THR A 125 -6.44 -4.53 6.62
CA THR A 125 -7.41 -5.64 6.58
C THR A 125 -7.68 -6.20 7.98
N ASP A 126 -8.78 -6.93 8.11
CA ASP A 126 -9.13 -7.64 9.34
C ASP A 126 -8.15 -8.79 9.68
N ASP A 127 -7.51 -9.37 8.67
CA ASP A 127 -6.51 -10.43 8.80
C ASP A 127 -5.36 -10.22 7.80
N PRO A 128 -4.33 -9.41 8.17
CA PRO A 128 -3.19 -9.12 7.29
C PRO A 128 -2.38 -10.34 6.88
N ARG A 129 -2.24 -11.33 7.76
CA ARG A 129 -1.52 -12.57 7.43
C ARG A 129 -2.23 -13.36 6.34
N LYS A 130 -3.56 -13.45 6.43
CA LYS A 130 -4.39 -14.07 5.40
C LYS A 130 -4.39 -13.27 4.11
N ALA A 131 -4.44 -11.93 4.19
CA ALA A 131 -4.29 -11.07 3.01
C ALA A 131 -2.95 -11.31 2.31
N PHE A 132 -1.86 -11.46 3.06
CA PHE A 132 -0.55 -11.82 2.53
C PHE A 132 -0.58 -13.16 1.77
N SER A 133 -1.14 -14.23 2.37
CA SER A 133 -1.28 -15.53 1.70
C SER A 133 -2.15 -15.44 0.43
N LYS A 134 -3.18 -14.57 0.43
CA LYS A 134 -4.00 -14.32 -0.75
C LYS A 134 -3.20 -13.68 -1.89
N LEU A 135 -2.25 -12.79 -1.59
CA LEU A 135 -1.34 -12.22 -2.59
C LEU A 135 -0.38 -13.28 -3.12
N VAL A 136 0.17 -14.12 -2.24
CA VAL A 136 1.06 -15.23 -2.64
C VAL A 136 0.35 -16.17 -3.60
N SER A 137 -0.93 -16.49 -3.36
CA SER A 137 -1.73 -17.38 -4.23
C SER A 137 -1.95 -16.83 -5.65
N GLN A 138 -1.59 -15.58 -5.92
CA GLN A 138 -1.65 -14.98 -7.26
C GLN A 138 -0.36 -15.19 -8.07
N LEU A 139 0.75 -15.48 -7.40
CA LEU A 139 2.06 -15.58 -8.04
C LEU A 139 2.28 -16.91 -8.76
N LYS A 140 2.95 -16.83 -9.87
CA LYS A 140 3.65 -18.00 -10.46
C LYS A 140 4.84 -18.40 -9.59
N LYS A 141 5.28 -19.64 -9.68
CA LYS A 141 6.60 -20.03 -9.24
C LYS A 141 7.67 -19.14 -9.94
N GLY A 142 8.63 -18.65 -9.20
CA GLY A 142 9.62 -17.66 -9.67
C GLY A 142 9.09 -16.22 -9.73
N GLY A 143 7.82 -15.99 -9.38
CA GLY A 143 7.24 -14.65 -9.29
C GLY A 143 7.71 -13.88 -8.06
N MET A 144 7.65 -12.56 -8.12
CA MET A 144 8.06 -11.66 -7.03
C MET A 144 6.86 -11.04 -6.33
N LEU A 145 6.81 -11.13 -5.01
CA LEU A 145 5.93 -10.32 -4.17
C LEU A 145 6.69 -9.11 -3.63
N HIS A 146 6.05 -7.96 -3.65
CA HIS A 146 6.52 -6.74 -3.00
C HIS A 146 5.42 -6.15 -2.13
N VAL A 147 5.69 -6.00 -0.85
CA VAL A 147 4.74 -5.41 0.11
C VAL A 147 5.33 -4.22 0.83
N MET A 148 4.47 -3.26 1.15
CA MET A 148 4.76 -2.22 2.14
C MET A 148 3.69 -2.25 3.23
N VAL A 149 4.15 -2.31 4.49
CA VAL A 149 3.27 -2.27 5.67
C VAL A 149 3.86 -1.32 6.71
N TYR A 150 3.05 -0.94 7.69
CA TYR A 150 3.50 -0.07 8.77
C TYR A 150 4.46 -0.80 9.71
N GLU A 151 5.58 -0.12 10.03
CA GLU A 151 6.54 -0.59 11.00
C GLU A 151 6.05 -0.27 12.42
N LYS A 152 6.21 -1.24 13.33
CA LYS A 152 5.88 -1.08 14.74
C LYS A 152 6.71 0.05 15.34
N LYS A 153 6.02 1.06 15.82
CA LYS A 153 6.58 2.18 16.58
C LYS A 153 5.80 2.32 17.86
N ASN A 154 6.34 3.08 18.81
CA ASN A 154 5.57 3.52 19.96
C ASN A 154 4.46 4.44 19.49
N ASP A 155 3.32 3.84 19.17
CA ASP A 155 2.18 4.53 18.63
C ASP A 155 1.22 4.84 19.78
N TRP A 156 0.89 6.12 19.92
CA TRP A 156 -0.01 6.57 20.99
C TRP A 156 -1.50 6.31 20.69
N PHE A 157 -1.84 5.88 19.47
CA PHE A 157 -3.20 5.50 19.09
C PHE A 157 -3.51 4.03 19.34
N TYR A 158 -2.50 3.16 19.26
CA TYR A 158 -2.65 1.74 19.46
C TYR A 158 -1.63 1.26 20.47
N GLU A 159 -2.12 0.69 21.58
CA GLU A 159 -1.29 -0.03 22.53
C GLU A 159 -1.08 -1.45 22.04
N GLY A 160 0.18 -1.87 22.10
CA GLY A 160 0.53 -3.23 21.74
C GLY A 160 0.60 -3.47 20.23
N TYR A 161 0.79 -4.71 19.95
CA TYR A 161 1.24 -5.27 18.70
C TYR A 161 0.15 -5.49 17.65
N ARG A 162 -1.10 -5.52 18.05
CA ARG A 162 -2.22 -5.92 17.19
C ARG A 162 -3.35 -4.91 17.13
N GLY A 163 -3.02 -3.64 17.27
CA GLY A 163 -3.99 -2.59 17.05
C GLY A 163 -5.09 -2.51 18.10
N GLU A 164 -4.81 -2.90 19.35
CA GLU A 164 -5.74 -2.63 20.44
C GLU A 164 -5.95 -1.11 20.58
N PRO A 165 -7.20 -0.65 20.48
CA PRO A 165 -7.45 0.79 20.47
C PRO A 165 -7.21 1.39 21.85
N THR A 166 -6.35 2.40 21.92
CA THR A 166 -6.18 3.23 23.11
C THR A 166 -7.44 4.07 23.37
N GLU A 167 -7.54 4.69 24.56
CA GLU A 167 -8.61 5.64 24.85
C GLU A 167 -8.63 6.83 23.86
N LYS A 168 -7.46 7.24 23.35
CA LYS A 168 -7.36 8.25 22.30
C LYS A 168 -7.98 7.79 20.99
N ARG A 169 -7.78 6.52 20.63
CA ARG A 169 -8.41 5.93 19.44
C ARG A 169 -9.93 5.85 19.61
N LYS A 170 -10.41 5.42 20.77
CA LYS A 170 -11.85 5.40 21.07
C LYS A 170 -12.47 6.80 20.98
N GLN A 171 -11.78 7.82 21.50
CA GLN A 171 -12.19 9.21 21.35
C GLN A 171 -12.20 9.66 19.89
N TRP A 172 -11.19 9.30 19.09
CA TRP A 172 -11.12 9.59 17.66
C TRP A 172 -12.34 9.07 16.89
N GLU A 173 -12.82 7.90 17.25
CA GLU A 173 -14.02 7.30 16.61
C GLU A 173 -15.29 8.10 16.84
N THR A 174 -15.36 8.89 17.91
CA THR A 174 -16.50 9.77 18.19
C THR A 174 -16.51 11.07 17.40
N PHE A 175 -15.40 11.43 16.74
CA PHE A 175 -15.27 12.68 16.01
C PHE A 175 -15.97 12.63 14.65
N THR A 176 -16.53 13.78 14.23
CA THR A 176 -16.98 13.95 12.84
C THR A 176 -15.80 13.92 11.89
N MET A 177 -16.07 13.69 10.61
CA MET A 177 -15.02 13.67 9.58
C MET A 177 -14.30 15.00 9.46
N GLU A 178 -15.02 16.12 9.59
CA GLU A 178 -14.45 17.47 9.60
C GLU A 178 -13.47 17.65 10.75
N LYS A 179 -13.83 17.17 11.96
CA LYS A 179 -12.94 17.23 13.13
C LYS A 179 -11.71 16.35 12.96
N LYS A 180 -11.86 15.17 12.37
CA LYS A 180 -10.73 14.30 12.06
C LYS A 180 -9.77 14.97 11.10
N LEU A 181 -10.26 15.61 10.04
CA LEU A 181 -9.42 16.32 9.07
C LEU A 181 -8.73 17.55 9.68
N GLU A 182 -9.44 18.33 10.52
CA GLU A 182 -8.83 19.43 11.26
C GLU A 182 -7.63 18.96 12.10
N LEU A 183 -7.79 17.83 12.81
CA LEU A 183 -6.73 17.25 13.61
C LEU A 183 -5.59 16.71 12.75
N CYS A 184 -5.87 16.07 11.62
CA CYS A 184 -4.85 15.62 10.68
C CYS A 184 -4.03 16.81 10.13
N LYS A 185 -4.69 17.92 9.81
CA LYS A 185 -4.03 19.17 9.41
C LYS A 185 -3.11 19.66 10.51
N LYS A 186 -3.61 19.78 11.74
CA LYS A 186 -2.81 20.18 12.89
C LYS A 186 -1.57 19.28 13.08
N PHE A 187 -1.74 17.97 12.96
CA PHE A 187 -0.59 17.06 13.06
C PHE A 187 0.40 17.22 11.92
N ALA A 188 -0.07 17.46 10.69
CA ALA A 188 0.80 17.75 9.56
C ALA A 188 1.61 19.03 9.79
N ASP A 189 0.98 20.09 10.29
CA ASP A 189 1.63 21.37 10.59
C ASP A 189 2.66 21.25 11.74
N GLU A 190 2.34 20.49 12.80
CA GLU A 190 3.19 20.35 13.99
C GLU A 190 4.30 19.31 13.85
N LYS A 191 4.06 18.21 13.14
CA LYS A 191 4.93 17.03 13.10
C LYS A 191 5.49 16.72 11.71
N GLY A 192 5.04 17.46 10.70
CA GLY A 192 5.37 17.21 9.30
C GLY A 192 4.50 16.10 8.69
N GLY A 193 4.72 15.85 7.41
CA GLY A 193 3.85 14.98 6.62
C GLY A 193 2.74 15.77 5.93
N ASN A 194 1.66 15.10 5.56
CA ASN A 194 0.48 15.71 4.96
C ASN A 194 -0.81 15.16 5.55
N ILE A 195 -1.92 15.83 5.30
CA ILE A 195 -3.24 15.47 5.85
C ILE A 195 -3.63 14.05 5.44
N HIS A 196 -3.42 13.69 4.17
CA HIS A 196 -3.73 12.36 3.65
C HIS A 196 -2.99 11.26 4.43
N GLY A 197 -1.67 11.40 4.62
CA GLY A 197 -0.87 10.43 5.36
C GLY A 197 -1.29 10.30 6.84
N TRP A 198 -1.63 11.42 7.49
CA TRP A 198 -2.16 11.37 8.86
C TRP A 198 -3.55 10.75 8.93
N PHE A 199 -4.42 11.03 7.96
CA PHE A 199 -5.74 10.43 7.91
C PHE A 199 -5.65 8.91 7.68
N ASP A 200 -4.80 8.47 6.76
CA ASP A 200 -4.52 7.07 6.48
C ASP A 200 -3.95 6.33 7.71
N ALA A 201 -3.09 6.99 8.47
CA ALA A 201 -2.51 6.42 9.69
C ALA A 201 -3.50 6.34 10.86
N LEU A 202 -4.53 7.18 10.90
CA LEU A 202 -5.37 7.35 12.10
C LEU A 202 -6.82 6.89 11.92
N ASN A 203 -7.37 6.94 10.70
CA ASN A 203 -8.79 6.73 10.49
C ASN A 203 -9.23 5.29 10.22
N PRO A 204 -8.46 4.44 9.51
CA PRO A 204 -8.90 3.08 9.19
C PRO A 204 -9.28 2.28 10.43
N GLU A 205 -10.34 1.46 10.32
CA GLU A 205 -10.82 0.55 11.36
C GLU A 205 -9.72 -0.42 11.82
N PHE A 206 -8.97 -0.94 10.87
CA PHE A 206 -7.80 -1.79 11.13
C PHE A 206 -6.53 -1.03 10.77
N ASN A 207 -5.56 -1.04 11.67
CA ASN A 207 -4.29 -0.37 11.46
C ASN A 207 -3.17 -1.12 12.19
N TRP A 208 -2.75 -2.23 11.58
CA TRP A 208 -1.76 -3.13 12.14
C TRP A 208 -0.34 -2.61 11.86
N SER A 209 0.56 -2.87 12.79
CA SER A 209 1.98 -2.59 12.61
C SER A 209 2.81 -3.82 12.96
N TYR A 210 3.97 -3.96 12.33
CA TYR A 210 4.79 -5.16 12.38
C TYR A 210 6.24 -4.84 12.62
N THR A 211 7.02 -5.81 13.07
CA THR A 211 8.48 -5.77 12.97
C THR A 211 8.92 -6.31 11.60
N LYS A 212 10.16 -6.01 11.25
CA LYS A 212 10.75 -6.51 9.99
C LYS A 212 10.92 -8.01 10.01
N GLU A 213 11.22 -8.56 11.17
CA GLU A 213 11.40 -9.99 11.42
C GLU A 213 10.11 -10.74 11.15
N GLU A 214 8.97 -10.21 11.60
CA GLU A 214 7.66 -10.84 11.39
C GLU A 214 7.26 -10.87 9.92
N ILE A 215 7.43 -9.77 9.21
CA ILE A 215 7.12 -9.75 7.78
C ILE A 215 8.08 -10.69 7.03
N LYS A 216 9.37 -10.72 7.41
CA LYS A 216 10.32 -11.67 6.84
C LYS A 216 9.92 -13.12 7.09
N GLU A 217 9.43 -13.43 8.28
CA GLU A 217 8.92 -14.76 8.63
C GLU A 217 7.74 -15.17 7.75
N TRP A 218 6.79 -14.27 7.47
CA TRP A 218 5.72 -14.54 6.52
C TRP A 218 6.22 -14.93 5.12
N PHE A 219 7.25 -14.24 4.63
CA PHE A 219 7.88 -14.61 3.36
C PHE A 219 8.50 -16.01 3.43
N VAL A 220 9.23 -16.32 4.51
CA VAL A 220 9.88 -17.64 4.68
C VAL A 220 8.84 -18.76 4.75
N GLU A 221 7.79 -18.58 5.55
CA GLU A 221 6.70 -19.55 5.71
C GLU A 221 5.97 -19.87 4.41
N GLU A 222 5.83 -18.88 3.53
CA GLU A 222 5.19 -19.05 2.20
C GLU A 222 6.18 -19.54 1.11
N GLY A 223 7.41 -19.85 1.47
CA GLY A 223 8.39 -20.46 0.56
C GLY A 223 9.11 -19.44 -0.34
N PHE A 224 9.31 -18.21 0.11
CA PHE A 224 10.09 -17.23 -0.64
C PHE A 224 11.58 -17.34 -0.37
N SER A 225 12.35 -17.12 -1.43
CA SER A 225 13.80 -16.91 -1.41
C SER A 225 14.17 -15.46 -1.76
N ASN A 226 15.46 -15.16 -1.69
CA ASN A 226 15.98 -13.83 -2.04
C ASN A 226 15.23 -12.67 -1.39
N ILE A 227 14.78 -12.85 -0.13
CA ILE A 227 14.01 -11.86 0.61
C ILE A 227 14.90 -10.65 0.86
N LYS A 228 14.41 -9.46 0.44
CA LYS A 228 15.13 -8.20 0.53
C LYS A 228 14.26 -7.14 1.19
N GLU A 229 14.87 -6.40 2.10
CA GLU A 229 14.29 -5.20 2.69
C GLU A 229 14.75 -3.97 1.89
N GLY A 230 13.79 -3.13 1.51
CA GLY A 230 14.06 -1.82 0.91
C GLY A 230 14.38 -0.77 1.96
N ASP A 231 15.08 0.28 1.55
CA ASP A 231 15.50 1.36 2.44
C ASP A 231 14.37 2.38 2.62
N MET A 232 13.47 2.12 3.56
CA MET A 232 12.43 3.08 3.97
C MET A 232 12.61 3.50 5.43
N LYS A 233 12.39 4.79 5.69
CA LYS A 233 12.62 5.40 7.02
C LYS A 233 11.55 5.03 8.05
N PHE A 234 10.33 4.75 7.63
CA PHE A 234 9.17 4.71 8.53
C PHE A 234 8.22 3.54 8.31
N ASN A 235 8.47 2.70 7.31
CA ASN A 235 7.63 1.56 6.96
C ASN A 235 8.51 0.37 6.58
N ILE A 236 7.93 -0.83 6.70
CA ILE A 236 8.57 -2.04 6.21
C ILE A 236 8.26 -2.17 4.73
N ASN A 237 9.30 -2.21 3.93
CA ASN A 237 9.25 -2.43 2.51
C ASN A 237 10.04 -3.70 2.20
N MET A 238 9.37 -4.76 1.80
CA MET A 238 10.00 -6.08 1.63
C MET A 238 9.54 -6.76 0.35
N ASN A 239 10.47 -7.46 -0.28
CA ASN A 239 10.17 -8.28 -1.45
C ASN A 239 10.91 -9.62 -1.40
N GLY A 240 10.39 -10.62 -2.12
CA GLY A 240 10.96 -11.96 -2.23
C GLY A 240 10.53 -12.65 -3.51
N ILE A 241 11.22 -13.74 -3.87
CA ILE A 241 10.91 -14.59 -5.02
C ILE A 241 10.30 -15.89 -4.52
N LEU A 242 9.13 -16.27 -5.02
CA LEU A 242 8.44 -17.51 -4.68
C LEU A 242 9.16 -18.70 -5.35
N GLU A 243 9.54 -19.72 -4.57
CA GLU A 243 10.25 -20.92 -5.04
C GLU A 243 9.33 -21.92 -5.76
#